data_43f8574fbd104cb3febfab101967bf61
#
_entry.id   43f8574fbd104cb3febfab101967bf61
#
_cell.length_a   1.000
_cell.length_b   1.000
_cell.length_c   1.000
_cell.angle_alpha   90.00
_cell.angle_beta   90.00
_cell.angle_gamma   90.00
#
_symmetry.space_group_name_H-M   'P 1'
#
loop_
_entity.id
_entity.type
_entity.pdbx_description
1 polymer ?
#
loop_
_entity_poly.entity_id
_entity_poly.type
_entity_poly.pdbx_seq_one_letter_code
_entity_poly.pdbx_strand_id
1 'polypeptide(L)'
;AYGYQPLKHIKYLVQIPENHCNMFYYPITEGRDMFFKGNAKSFEIYLKPSLLKNLLGKEFEKSFQKLKNAIQNSNSFVLWDKSKFIPPNIRSKINEIIQCPYTGELRKKYLESKLTVLLIDFLLGRQTSRVSKSNVKLLNSDYLALVRVEDYIRKNLKEPLKIIDLADLAGFNPTKLKRDFKKLYGVTVFKYI
;
A
#
# COMPACT_ATOMS: atom_id res chain seq x y z
N ALA A 1 -8.30 8.74 -8.90
CA ALA A 1 -6.97 9.23 -8.54
C ALA A 1 -7.10 10.32 -7.50
N TYR A 2 -6.24 10.30 -6.51
CA TYR A 2 -6.13 11.37 -5.52
C TYR A 2 -5.06 12.35 -5.97
N GLY A 3 -5.28 13.64 -5.72
CA GLY A 3 -4.26 14.66 -5.86
C GLY A 3 -4.06 15.37 -4.53
N TYR A 4 -2.83 15.59 -4.14
CA TYR A 4 -2.46 16.53 -3.10
C TYR A 4 -1.86 17.76 -3.77
N GLN A 5 -2.45 18.92 -3.54
CA GLN A 5 -1.86 20.16 -4.01
C GLN A 5 -0.63 20.49 -3.19
N PRO A 6 0.46 20.93 -3.84
CA PRO A 6 1.69 21.25 -3.13
C PRO A 6 1.47 22.45 -2.20
N LEU A 7 1.93 22.27 -0.98
CA LEU A 7 2.12 23.33 -0.04
C LEU A 7 3.41 24.12 -0.38
N LYS A 8 3.66 25.24 0.29
CA LYS A 8 4.70 26.24 -0.05
C LYS A 8 6.05 25.72 -0.59
N HIS A 9 6.46 24.51 -0.24
CA HIS A 9 7.76 23.93 -0.60
C HIS A 9 7.66 22.78 -1.62
N ILE A 10 6.47 22.38 -2.04
CA ILE A 10 6.25 21.31 -3.01
C ILE A 10 5.69 21.94 -4.29
N LYS A 11 6.50 21.98 -5.33
CA LYS A 11 6.19 22.71 -6.58
C LYS A 11 5.29 21.96 -7.56
N TYR A 12 4.77 20.80 -7.22
CA TYR A 12 4.01 19.97 -8.14
C TYR A 12 2.87 19.21 -7.44
N LEU A 13 1.84 18.92 -8.17
CA LEU A 13 0.72 18.09 -7.72
C LEU A 13 1.19 16.63 -7.58
N VAL A 14 1.08 16.08 -6.38
CA VAL A 14 1.32 14.65 -6.16
C VAL A 14 0.05 13.87 -6.43
N GLN A 15 0.06 13.07 -7.47
CA GLN A 15 -1.04 12.19 -7.79
C GLN A 15 -0.87 10.82 -7.13
N ILE A 16 -1.94 10.32 -6.53
CA ILE A 16 -2.02 8.97 -5.97
C ILE A 16 -3.08 8.21 -6.76
N PRO A 17 -2.69 7.46 -7.79
CA PRO A 17 -3.61 6.63 -8.56
C PRO A 17 -4.23 5.53 -7.68
N GLU A 18 -5.26 4.88 -8.19
CA GLU A 18 -5.86 3.71 -7.53
C GLU A 18 -4.79 2.64 -7.22
N ASN A 19 -4.89 2.02 -6.04
CA ASN A 19 -3.92 1.05 -5.51
C ASN A 19 -2.48 1.56 -5.39
N HIS A 20 -2.28 2.86 -5.32
CA HIS A 20 -0.99 3.47 -5.01
C HIS A 20 -1.02 4.15 -3.64
N CYS A 21 0.16 4.44 -3.14
CA CYS A 21 0.37 5.10 -1.87
C CYS A 21 1.55 6.06 -1.95
N ASN A 22 1.55 7.01 -1.03
CA ASN A 22 2.68 7.88 -0.79
C ASN A 22 2.74 8.22 0.71
N MET A 23 3.83 8.82 1.13
CA MET A 23 3.99 9.34 2.48
C MET A 23 4.34 10.82 2.41
N PHE A 24 3.65 11.60 3.24
CA PHE A 24 3.81 13.04 3.33
C PHE A 24 4.18 13.44 4.76
N TYR A 25 4.94 14.49 4.89
CA TYR A 25 5.11 15.21 6.13
C TYR A 25 4.60 16.64 5.93
N TYR A 26 3.74 17.07 6.84
CA TYR A 26 3.21 18.43 6.87
C TYR A 26 3.49 19.03 8.25
N PRO A 27 4.12 20.21 8.31
CA PRO A 27 4.19 20.96 9.55
C PRO A 27 2.80 21.33 10.06
N ILE A 28 2.63 21.48 11.37
CA ILE A 28 1.34 21.76 12.02
C ILE A 28 0.70 23.07 11.49
N THR A 29 1.53 24.00 11.03
CA THR A 29 1.10 25.32 10.54
C THR A 29 0.59 25.35 9.10
N GLU A 30 0.73 24.24 8.37
CA GLU A 30 0.33 24.18 6.97
C GLU A 30 -0.94 23.35 6.78
N GLY A 31 -1.90 23.90 6.07
CA GLY A 31 -3.07 23.16 5.57
C GLY A 31 -2.68 22.25 4.40
N ARG A 32 -3.54 21.31 4.06
CA ARG A 32 -3.42 20.46 2.88
C ARG A 32 -4.72 20.44 2.09
N ASP A 33 -4.61 20.45 0.78
CA ASP A 33 -5.73 20.29 -0.12
C ASP A 33 -5.69 18.89 -0.73
N MET A 34 -6.82 18.19 -0.66
CA MET A 34 -7.02 16.90 -1.30
C MET A 34 -8.11 17.02 -2.36
N PHE A 35 -7.81 16.50 -3.54
CA PHE A 35 -8.76 16.46 -4.64
C PHE A 35 -9.07 15.01 -4.98
N PHE A 36 -10.36 14.72 -5.17
CA PHE A 36 -10.81 13.41 -5.60
C PHE A 36 -11.49 13.55 -6.96
N LYS A 37 -11.11 12.70 -7.88
CA LYS A 37 -11.84 12.57 -9.14
C LYS A 37 -12.68 11.30 -9.09
N GLY A 38 -13.99 11.45 -8.96
CA GLY A 38 -14.95 10.35 -8.79
C GLY A 38 -15.07 9.86 -7.35
N ASN A 39 -15.73 8.72 -7.15
CA ASN A 39 -15.87 8.08 -5.84
C ASN A 39 -14.56 7.39 -5.45
N ALA A 40 -13.97 7.81 -4.34
CA ALA A 40 -12.72 7.25 -3.87
C ALA A 40 -12.79 6.91 -2.37
N LYS A 41 -12.12 5.82 -1.98
CA LYS A 41 -11.87 5.45 -0.59
C LYS A 41 -10.39 5.53 -0.34
N SER A 42 -9.97 6.16 0.77
CA SER A 42 -8.59 6.20 1.23
C SER A 42 -8.43 5.45 2.53
N PHE A 43 -7.24 4.91 2.74
CA PHE A 43 -6.77 4.45 4.04
C PHE A 43 -5.58 5.33 4.41
N GLU A 44 -5.70 6.08 5.47
CA GLU A 44 -4.69 7.05 5.90
C GLU A 44 -4.22 6.75 7.31
N ILE A 45 -2.92 6.88 7.53
CA ILE A 45 -2.29 6.72 8.85
C ILE A 45 -1.57 8.02 9.19
N TYR A 46 -1.98 8.66 10.27
CA TYR A 46 -1.34 9.85 10.80
C TYR A 46 -0.37 9.48 11.90
N LEU A 47 0.89 9.87 11.75
CA LEU A 47 1.97 9.51 12.65
C LEU A 47 2.71 10.76 13.13
N LYS A 48 3.03 10.80 14.42
CA LYS A 48 4.00 11.78 14.93
C LYS A 48 5.41 11.38 14.48
N PRO A 49 6.25 12.34 14.05
CA PRO A 49 7.65 12.06 13.67
C PRO A 49 8.44 11.31 14.74
N SER A 50 8.19 11.60 16.02
CA SER A 50 8.81 10.91 17.16
C SER A 50 8.51 9.40 17.16
N LEU A 51 7.30 9.00 16.77
CA LEU A 51 6.94 7.58 16.69
C LEU A 51 7.75 6.86 15.61
N LEU A 52 7.91 7.48 14.43
CA LEU A 52 8.75 6.92 13.36
C LEU A 52 10.21 6.77 13.79
N LYS A 53 10.76 7.80 14.48
CA LYS A 53 12.12 7.75 15.00
C LYS A 53 12.29 6.62 16.02
N ASN A 54 11.35 6.46 16.95
CA ASN A 54 11.39 5.39 17.94
C ASN A 54 11.26 4.01 17.31
N LEU A 55 10.37 3.87 16.31
CA LEU A 55 10.11 2.61 15.63
C LEU A 55 11.30 2.13 14.78
N LEU A 56 11.95 3.03 14.06
CA LEU A 56 13.00 2.73 13.10
C LEU A 56 14.42 2.86 13.69
N GLY A 57 14.56 3.55 14.82
CA GLY A 57 15.85 3.74 15.50
C GLY A 57 16.94 4.27 14.55
N LYS A 58 18.10 3.59 14.52
CA LYS A 58 19.23 3.96 13.66
C LYS A 58 18.89 3.93 12.15
N GLU A 59 17.95 3.10 11.73
CA GLU A 59 17.50 3.06 10.33
C GLU A 59 16.78 4.33 9.91
N PHE A 60 16.08 5.02 10.84
CA PHE A 60 15.50 6.33 10.55
C PHE A 60 16.57 7.34 10.15
N GLU A 61 17.65 7.43 10.91
CA GLU A 61 18.75 8.34 10.65
C GLU A 61 19.45 8.06 9.31
N LYS A 62 19.62 6.79 8.97
CA LYS A 62 20.30 6.35 7.76
C LYS A 62 19.44 6.49 6.49
N SER A 63 18.20 6.06 6.55
CA SER A 63 17.36 5.90 5.37
C SER A 63 16.45 7.11 5.10
N PHE A 64 16.21 7.97 6.10
CA PHE A 64 15.24 9.07 6.03
C PHE A 64 15.85 10.45 6.27
N GLN A 65 17.11 10.66 5.86
CA GLN A 65 17.81 11.93 6.05
C GLN A 65 17.05 13.15 5.49
N LYS A 66 16.43 13.00 4.31
CA LYS A 66 15.63 14.09 3.69
C LYS A 66 14.39 14.42 4.52
N LEU A 67 13.69 13.40 5.04
CA LEU A 67 12.55 13.59 5.94
C LEU A 67 12.99 14.25 7.25
N LYS A 68 14.10 13.81 7.83
CA LYS A 68 14.68 14.44 9.03
C LYS A 68 14.96 15.92 8.83
N ASN A 69 15.59 16.28 7.73
CA ASN A 69 15.87 17.68 7.39
C ASN A 69 14.56 18.48 7.21
N ALA A 70 13.56 17.90 6.58
CA ALA A 70 12.26 18.54 6.42
C ALA A 70 11.59 18.79 7.78
N ILE A 71 11.63 17.82 8.69
CA ILE A 71 11.09 17.95 10.05
C ILE A 71 11.81 19.05 10.82
N GLN A 72 13.15 19.09 10.77
CA GLN A 72 13.95 20.08 11.47
C GLN A 72 13.70 21.51 10.98
N ASN A 73 13.47 21.67 9.68
CA ASN A 73 13.23 22.97 9.05
C ASN A 73 11.74 23.32 8.93
N SER A 74 10.83 22.49 9.48
CA SER A 74 9.39 22.66 9.35
C SER A 74 8.93 22.83 7.89
N ASN A 75 9.54 22.09 6.98
CA ASN A 75 9.20 22.10 5.55
C ASN A 75 8.35 20.90 5.19
N SER A 76 7.35 21.08 4.32
CA SER A 76 6.59 19.97 3.77
C SER A 76 7.49 19.01 2.98
N PHE A 77 7.21 17.71 3.08
CA PHE A 77 8.01 16.67 2.44
C PHE A 77 7.14 15.59 1.84
N VAL A 78 7.54 15.10 0.68
CA VAL A 78 6.96 13.94 0.00
C VAL A 78 8.03 12.87 -0.13
N LEU A 79 7.71 11.66 0.33
CA LEU A 79 8.72 10.59 0.37
C LEU A 79 9.10 10.11 -1.04
N TRP A 80 8.14 10.03 -1.94
CA TRP A 80 8.37 9.61 -3.32
C TRP A 80 7.77 10.60 -4.32
N ASP A 81 8.55 11.03 -5.28
CA ASP A 81 8.10 11.94 -6.36
C ASP A 81 6.94 11.33 -7.17
N LYS A 82 6.97 10.02 -7.34
CA LYS A 82 5.88 9.25 -7.93
C LYS A 82 5.35 8.27 -6.91
N SER A 83 4.04 8.28 -6.70
CA SER A 83 3.36 7.35 -5.80
C SER A 83 3.69 5.91 -6.15
N LYS A 84 3.95 5.11 -5.13
CA LYS A 84 4.29 3.69 -5.29
C LYS A 84 3.06 2.82 -5.26
N PHE A 85 3.17 1.74 -5.96
CA PHE A 85 2.18 0.70 -5.97
C PHE A 85 2.11 0.00 -4.61
N ILE A 86 0.91 -0.31 -4.13
CA ILE A 86 0.71 -1.05 -2.87
C ILE A 86 0.87 -2.55 -3.17
N PRO A 87 1.95 -3.19 -2.73
CA PRO A 87 2.14 -4.62 -2.98
C PRO A 87 1.12 -5.46 -2.20
N PRO A 88 0.80 -6.69 -2.66
CA PRO A 88 -0.23 -7.53 -2.05
C PRO A 88 -0.06 -7.80 -0.56
N ASN A 89 1.18 -8.00 -0.10
CA ASN A 89 1.48 -8.20 1.31
C ASN A 89 1.15 -6.99 2.18
N ILE A 90 1.36 -5.78 1.67
CA ILE A 90 0.98 -4.53 2.33
C ILE A 90 -0.54 -4.38 2.33
N ARG A 91 -1.19 -4.66 1.21
CA ARG A 91 -2.65 -4.63 1.08
C ARG A 91 -3.33 -5.61 2.05
N SER A 92 -2.79 -6.83 2.18
CA SER A 92 -3.28 -7.80 3.16
C SER A 92 -3.25 -7.25 4.59
N LYS A 93 -2.14 -6.62 4.99
CA LYS A 93 -2.00 -6.01 6.31
C LYS A 93 -2.97 -4.84 6.53
N ILE A 94 -3.19 -4.02 5.52
CA ILE A 94 -4.20 -2.94 5.57
C ILE A 94 -5.59 -3.54 5.81
N ASN A 95 -5.95 -4.60 5.09
CA ASN A 95 -7.24 -5.27 5.27
C ASN A 95 -7.39 -5.88 6.68
N GLU A 96 -6.34 -6.48 7.24
CA GLU A 96 -6.34 -6.99 8.61
C GLU A 96 -6.58 -5.88 9.65
N ILE A 97 -6.03 -4.68 9.41
CA ILE A 97 -6.23 -3.51 10.26
C ILE A 97 -7.70 -3.03 10.17
N ILE A 98 -8.23 -2.91 8.95
CA ILE A 98 -9.61 -2.46 8.71
C ILE A 98 -10.63 -3.45 9.31
N GLN A 99 -10.37 -4.75 9.18
CA GLN A 99 -11.24 -5.82 9.64
C GLN A 99 -10.91 -6.32 11.06
N CYS A 100 -10.27 -5.47 11.88
CA CYS A 100 -9.89 -5.84 13.23
C CYS A 100 -11.10 -6.37 14.04
N PRO A 101 -11.07 -7.64 14.53
CA PRO A 101 -12.21 -8.25 15.20
C PRO A 101 -12.31 -7.88 16.69
N TYR A 102 -11.32 -7.18 17.22
CA TYR A 102 -11.22 -6.88 18.64
C TYR A 102 -11.82 -5.52 18.98
N THR A 103 -12.18 -5.34 20.27
CA THR A 103 -12.69 -4.09 20.84
C THR A 103 -11.85 -3.69 22.06
N GLY A 104 -12.05 -2.47 22.58
CA GLY A 104 -11.40 -1.96 23.80
C GLY A 104 -9.87 -2.00 23.74
N GLU A 105 -9.22 -2.36 24.83
CA GLU A 105 -7.77 -2.40 24.97
C GLU A 105 -7.11 -3.44 24.04
N LEU A 106 -7.79 -4.57 23.81
CA LEU A 106 -7.28 -5.59 22.87
C LEU A 106 -7.21 -5.03 21.44
N ARG A 107 -8.20 -4.25 21.01
CA ARG A 107 -8.17 -3.56 19.71
C ARG A 107 -6.96 -2.64 19.61
N LYS A 108 -6.72 -1.83 20.63
CA LYS A 108 -5.58 -0.90 20.67
C LYS A 108 -4.25 -1.64 20.49
N LYS A 109 -4.01 -2.68 21.28
CA LYS A 109 -2.79 -3.50 21.21
C LYS A 109 -2.61 -4.20 19.85
N TYR A 110 -3.70 -4.75 19.32
CA TYR A 110 -3.70 -5.38 17.99
C TYR A 110 -3.33 -4.37 16.91
N LEU A 111 -3.98 -3.20 16.89
CA LEU A 111 -3.71 -2.16 15.90
C LEU A 111 -2.29 -1.60 16.01
N GLU A 112 -1.77 -1.36 17.20
CA GLU A 112 -0.38 -0.94 17.43
C GLU A 112 0.60 -1.95 16.83
N SER A 113 0.40 -3.25 17.10
CA SER A 113 1.23 -4.33 16.55
C SER A 113 1.17 -4.38 15.02
N LYS A 114 -0.04 -4.37 14.45
CA LYS A 114 -0.24 -4.46 13.00
C LYS A 114 0.30 -3.24 12.25
N LEU A 115 0.10 -2.04 12.80
CA LEU A 115 0.65 -0.80 12.23
C LEU A 115 2.17 -0.79 12.29
N THR A 116 2.78 -1.27 13.38
CA THR A 116 4.23 -1.41 13.51
C THR A 116 4.81 -2.26 12.39
N VAL A 117 4.25 -3.46 12.19
CA VAL A 117 4.71 -4.37 11.12
C VAL A 117 4.46 -3.78 9.73
N LEU A 118 3.31 -3.15 9.51
CA LEU A 118 2.97 -2.47 8.25
C LEU A 118 4.00 -1.39 7.91
N LEU A 119 4.34 -0.53 8.88
CA LEU A 119 5.27 0.58 8.69
C LEU A 119 6.70 0.10 8.42
N ILE A 120 7.16 -0.93 9.13
CA ILE A 120 8.47 -1.53 8.91
C ILE A 120 8.56 -2.08 7.48
N ASP A 121 7.58 -2.87 7.04
CA ASP A 121 7.57 -3.45 5.71
C ASP A 121 7.44 -2.39 4.61
N PHE A 122 6.62 -1.37 4.85
CA PHE A 122 6.38 -0.29 3.91
C PHE A 122 7.59 0.63 3.73
N LEU A 123 8.21 1.03 4.84
CA LEU A 123 9.28 2.03 4.84
C LEU A 123 10.64 1.44 4.54
N LEU A 124 10.97 0.29 5.10
CA LEU A 124 12.28 -0.31 4.93
C LEU A 124 12.38 -1.18 3.67
N GLY A 125 11.25 -1.32 2.96
CA GLY A 125 11.25 -2.01 1.67
C GLY A 125 11.83 -3.42 1.77
N ARG A 126 11.66 -4.10 2.91
CA ARG A 126 11.87 -5.54 2.96
C ARG A 126 10.79 -6.17 2.09
N GLN A 127 10.93 -5.92 0.79
CA GLN A 127 10.46 -6.90 -0.16
C GLN A 127 11.06 -8.21 0.35
N THR A 128 10.23 -9.01 0.94
CA THR A 128 10.52 -10.43 1.09
C THR A 128 10.56 -10.99 -0.33
N SER A 129 11.60 -10.60 -1.05
CA SER A 129 12.03 -11.11 -2.35
C SER A 129 12.61 -12.51 -2.14
N ARG A 130 11.84 -13.38 -1.46
CA ARG A 130 11.91 -14.82 -1.67
C ARG A 130 11.00 -15.25 -2.81
N VAL A 131 10.22 -14.34 -3.37
CA VAL A 131 9.56 -14.56 -4.64
C VAL A 131 10.53 -14.10 -5.72
N SER A 132 11.21 -15.08 -6.30
CA SER A 132 12.04 -15.08 -7.50
C SER A 132 12.28 -13.72 -8.17
N LYS A 133 13.55 -13.44 -8.42
CA LYS A 133 14.08 -12.41 -9.35
C LYS A 133 13.55 -12.59 -10.79
N SER A 134 12.26 -12.66 -10.99
CA SER A 134 11.71 -12.50 -12.33
C SER A 134 11.36 -11.02 -12.51
N ASN A 135 12.28 -10.30 -13.15
CA ASN A 135 12.11 -8.94 -13.68
C ASN A 135 11.00 -8.87 -14.74
N VAL A 136 9.79 -9.30 -14.44
CA VAL A 136 8.69 -9.15 -15.36
C VAL A 136 7.77 -8.08 -14.80
N LYS A 137 7.92 -6.86 -15.32
CA LYS A 137 6.96 -5.78 -15.18
C LYS A 137 5.62 -6.29 -15.69
N LEU A 138 4.69 -6.57 -14.77
CA LEU A 138 3.28 -6.63 -15.14
C LEU A 138 2.88 -5.23 -15.59
N LEU A 139 2.10 -5.13 -16.66
CA LEU A 139 1.46 -3.87 -17.02
C LEU A 139 0.54 -3.43 -15.88
N ASN A 140 0.41 -2.14 -15.65
CA ASN A 140 -0.48 -1.63 -14.58
C ASN A 140 -1.92 -2.14 -14.73
N SER A 141 -2.41 -2.30 -15.96
CA SER A 141 -3.72 -2.88 -16.27
C SER A 141 -3.83 -4.34 -15.82
N ASP A 142 -2.81 -5.15 -16.09
CA ASP A 142 -2.77 -6.58 -15.74
C ASP A 142 -2.75 -6.76 -14.22
N TYR A 143 -1.99 -5.93 -13.55
CA TYR A 143 -1.96 -5.94 -12.09
C TYR A 143 -3.33 -5.57 -11.50
N LEU A 144 -3.98 -4.49 -11.97
CA LEU A 144 -5.31 -4.10 -11.49
C LEU A 144 -6.35 -5.20 -11.74
N ALA A 145 -6.23 -5.91 -12.86
CA ALA A 145 -7.06 -7.06 -13.15
C ALA A 145 -6.86 -8.20 -12.13
N LEU A 146 -5.61 -8.52 -11.80
CA LEU A 146 -5.28 -9.55 -10.79
C LEU A 146 -5.75 -9.15 -9.38
N VAL A 147 -5.67 -7.88 -9.02
CA VAL A 147 -6.20 -7.36 -7.75
C VAL A 147 -7.72 -7.53 -7.68
N ARG A 148 -8.45 -7.24 -8.77
CA ARG A 148 -9.90 -7.50 -8.82
C ARG A 148 -10.23 -8.98 -8.63
N VAL A 149 -9.46 -9.87 -9.23
CA VAL A 149 -9.61 -11.32 -9.05
C VAL A 149 -9.38 -11.71 -7.58
N GLU A 150 -8.35 -11.20 -6.97
CA GLU A 150 -8.05 -11.47 -5.54
C GLU A 150 -9.17 -10.98 -4.62
N ASP A 151 -9.65 -9.76 -4.83
CA ASP A 151 -10.79 -9.22 -4.09
C ASP A 151 -12.06 -10.06 -4.26
N TYR A 152 -12.31 -10.54 -5.48
CA TYR A 152 -13.45 -11.43 -5.76
C TYR A 152 -13.32 -12.77 -5.04
N ILE A 153 -12.14 -13.39 -5.09
CA ILE A 153 -11.86 -14.65 -4.37
C ILE A 153 -12.17 -14.46 -2.88
N ARG A 154 -11.62 -13.42 -2.25
CA ARG A 154 -11.81 -13.15 -0.80
C ARG A 154 -13.27 -12.99 -0.39
N LYS A 155 -14.08 -12.37 -1.24
CA LYS A 155 -15.50 -12.14 -0.97
C LYS A 155 -16.36 -13.39 -1.17
N ASN A 156 -15.88 -14.34 -1.96
CA ASN A 156 -16.67 -15.50 -2.41
C ASN A 156 -16.01 -16.84 -2.05
N LEU A 157 -15.23 -16.90 -0.96
CA LEU A 157 -14.55 -18.14 -0.52
C LEU A 157 -15.49 -19.30 -0.19
N LYS A 158 -16.79 -19.02 0.03
CA LYS A 158 -17.82 -20.06 0.30
C LYS A 158 -18.42 -20.64 -0.97
N GLU A 159 -18.16 -20.04 -2.11
CA GLU A 159 -18.70 -20.45 -3.41
C GLU A 159 -17.66 -21.24 -4.20
N PRO A 160 -18.11 -22.19 -5.07
CA PRO A 160 -17.18 -22.90 -5.93
C PRO A 160 -16.60 -21.96 -6.99
N LEU A 161 -15.33 -21.60 -6.85
CA LEU A 161 -14.64 -20.68 -7.75
C LEU A 161 -14.02 -21.45 -8.92
N LYS A 162 -14.42 -21.13 -10.15
CA LYS A 162 -13.86 -21.70 -11.38
C LYS A 162 -12.80 -20.79 -11.96
N ILE A 163 -11.71 -21.37 -12.44
CA ILE A 163 -10.59 -20.61 -13.03
C ILE A 163 -10.98 -19.83 -14.28
N ILE A 164 -11.98 -20.33 -15.01
CA ILE A 164 -12.51 -19.67 -16.21
C ILE A 164 -13.19 -18.38 -15.83
N ASP A 165 -14.09 -18.39 -14.83
CA ASP A 165 -14.83 -17.23 -14.38
C ASP A 165 -13.88 -16.14 -13.81
N LEU A 166 -12.84 -16.58 -13.11
CA LEU A 166 -11.79 -15.68 -12.60
C LEU A 166 -10.94 -15.09 -13.73
N ALA A 167 -10.70 -15.84 -14.79
CA ALA A 167 -9.97 -15.35 -15.95
C ALA A 167 -10.81 -14.33 -16.74
N ASP A 168 -12.09 -14.58 -16.92
CA ASP A 168 -13.03 -13.65 -17.56
C ASP A 168 -13.16 -12.35 -16.78
N LEU A 169 -13.23 -12.43 -15.44
CA LEU A 169 -13.22 -11.25 -14.56
C LEU A 169 -11.97 -10.38 -14.75
N ALA A 170 -10.82 -11.01 -15.04
CA ALA A 170 -9.57 -10.31 -15.31
C ALA A 170 -9.46 -9.80 -16.76
N GLY A 171 -10.29 -10.27 -17.68
CA GLY A 171 -10.10 -10.11 -19.13
C GLY A 171 -8.88 -10.87 -19.63
N PHE A 172 -8.57 -12.03 -19.03
CA PHE A 172 -7.44 -12.90 -19.36
C PHE A 172 -7.92 -14.26 -19.86
N ASN A 173 -7.05 -14.95 -20.60
CA ASN A 173 -7.23 -16.38 -20.72
C ASN A 173 -6.74 -17.11 -19.44
N PRO A 174 -7.21 -18.35 -19.17
CA PRO A 174 -6.84 -19.10 -17.97
C PRO A 174 -5.33 -19.31 -17.78
N THR A 175 -4.58 -19.45 -18.85
CA THR A 175 -3.12 -19.62 -18.81
C THR A 175 -2.42 -18.34 -18.34
N LYS A 176 -2.82 -17.18 -18.87
CA LYS A 176 -2.31 -15.88 -18.46
C LYS A 176 -2.66 -15.61 -16.99
N LEU A 177 -3.91 -15.87 -16.57
CA LEU A 177 -4.31 -15.70 -15.18
C LEU A 177 -3.43 -16.54 -14.24
N LYS A 178 -3.30 -17.85 -14.48
CA LYS A 178 -2.47 -18.75 -13.63
C LYS A 178 -1.03 -18.29 -13.52
N ARG A 179 -0.43 -17.92 -14.66
CA ARG A 179 0.96 -17.45 -14.72
C ARG A 179 1.15 -16.16 -13.95
N ASP A 180 0.33 -15.14 -14.23
CA ASP A 180 0.53 -13.79 -13.72
C ASP A 180 0.06 -13.67 -12.27
N PHE A 181 -0.95 -14.43 -11.85
CA PHE A 181 -1.36 -14.56 -10.45
C PHE A 181 -0.24 -15.18 -9.60
N LYS A 182 0.37 -16.30 -10.06
CA LYS A 182 1.51 -16.90 -9.38
C LYS A 182 2.71 -15.96 -9.30
N LYS A 183 2.94 -15.17 -10.34
CA LYS A 183 3.98 -14.12 -10.33
C LYS A 183 3.74 -13.07 -9.27
N LEU A 184 2.48 -12.61 -9.15
CA LEU A 184 2.13 -11.52 -8.27
C LEU A 184 2.04 -11.95 -6.81
N TYR A 185 1.37 -13.08 -6.55
CA TYR A 185 1.06 -13.55 -5.19
C TYR A 185 2.01 -14.65 -4.68
N GLY A 186 2.91 -15.15 -5.51
CA GLY A 186 3.87 -16.21 -5.16
C GLY A 186 3.28 -17.62 -5.06
N VAL A 187 1.97 -17.74 -5.16
CA VAL A 187 1.21 -19.01 -5.09
C VAL A 187 0.26 -19.13 -6.26
N THR A 188 -0.14 -20.36 -6.58
CA THR A 188 -1.18 -20.58 -7.60
C THR A 188 -2.54 -20.12 -7.10
N VAL A 189 -3.48 -19.82 -8.01
CA VAL A 189 -4.87 -19.46 -7.66
C VAL A 189 -5.49 -20.52 -6.75
N PHE A 190 -5.34 -21.81 -7.06
CA PHE A 190 -5.88 -22.91 -6.25
C PHE A 190 -5.26 -23.05 -4.87
N LYS A 191 -4.02 -22.64 -4.69
CA LYS A 191 -3.37 -22.63 -3.37
C LYS A 191 -3.74 -21.39 -2.56
N TYR A 192 -4.22 -20.38 -3.25
CA TYR A 192 -4.65 -19.12 -2.64
C TYR A 192 -6.08 -19.21 -2.09
N ILE A 193 -6.96 -19.95 -2.77
CA ILE A 193 -8.31 -20.30 -2.34
C ILE A 193 -8.28 -21.33 -1.21
#